data_c2bef139aad8e7125754c3e6e0690224
#
_entry.id   c2bef139aad8e7125754c3e6e0690224
#
_cell.length_a   1.000
_cell.length_b   1.000
_cell.length_c   1.000
_cell.angle_alpha   90.00
_cell.angle_beta   90.00
_cell.angle_gamma   90.00
#
_symmetry.space_group_name_H-M   'P 1'
#
loop_
_entity.id
_entity.type
_entity.pdbx_description
1 polymer ?
#
loop_
_entity_poly.entity_id
_entity_poly.type
_entity_poly.pdbx_seq_one_letter_code
_entity_poly.pdbx_strand_id
1 'polypeptide(L)'
;NDEIATLCVRPRGWHLDEAHVLVDGVPIGASIFDFGIWFFHNAHELLRRGSGPYFYLPKLESHFEARLWNEVFNFAQDYLKIPRGTIRATVLIETILAAFEMEEILYELKEHAAGLNAGRWDYIFSCIKKFATTAPIFPDRAQVTMTVPFMKAYTELLVKSCHIHEAHAIGGMAAFIPSRKDPQVNERAFQQVRADKEREASQGFDGTWVAHPDLVPVAMEVFDRYLGDKPHQKHVKREDVHVTAADLLNFHVPEGRVTEAGLRNNISVALQYLNQWLLGNGAAAIFNLMEDGATAEISRAQLWQWVHRGAQLEDGRPVTPDLYQKVKEEELAKLGGRDKERYREAEEILDKLVLSEEFVEFLTLVAYDYID
;
A
#
# COMPACT_ATOMS: atom_id res chain seq x y z
N ASN A 1 15.01 -20.95 15.83
CA ASN A 1 15.86 -19.87 15.29
C ASN A 1 16.38 -19.06 16.46
N ASP A 2 17.69 -18.96 16.61
CA ASP A 2 18.32 -18.16 17.67
C ASP A 2 18.30 -16.64 17.31
N GLU A 3 18.06 -16.31 16.06
CA GLU A 3 17.86 -14.95 15.57
C GLU A 3 16.41 -14.75 15.13
N ILE A 4 15.77 -13.73 15.70
CA ILE A 4 14.42 -13.29 15.30
C ILE A 4 14.55 -12.09 14.35
N ALA A 5 13.66 -12.01 13.36
CA ALA A 5 13.60 -10.85 12.49
C ALA A 5 13.36 -9.56 13.30
N THR A 6 13.99 -8.47 12.87
CA THR A 6 13.76 -7.15 13.46
C THR A 6 12.32 -6.71 13.22
N LEU A 7 11.64 -6.32 14.28
CA LEU A 7 10.25 -5.88 14.21
C LEU A 7 10.18 -4.42 13.77
N CYS A 8 9.42 -4.17 12.69
CA CYS A 8 8.97 -2.83 12.30
C CYS A 8 7.46 -2.73 12.49
N VAL A 9 7.01 -1.73 13.22
CA VAL A 9 5.60 -1.55 13.58
C VAL A 9 4.96 -0.48 12.70
N ARG A 10 3.77 -0.78 12.16
CA ARG A 10 2.99 0.19 11.41
C ARG A 10 1.82 0.68 12.26
N PRO A 11 1.87 1.90 12.82
CA PRO A 11 0.69 2.51 13.41
C PRO A 11 -0.35 2.80 12.31
N ARG A 12 -1.62 2.89 12.67
CA ARG A 12 -2.65 3.39 11.75
C ARG A 12 -2.30 4.80 11.27
N GLY A 13 -2.76 5.16 10.07
CA GLY A 13 -2.49 6.47 9.49
C GLY A 13 -3.27 7.60 10.15
N TRP A 14 -2.86 8.86 9.88
CA TRP A 14 -3.50 10.07 10.40
C TRP A 14 -4.98 10.22 10.04
N HIS A 15 -5.43 9.51 9.00
CA HIS A 15 -6.83 9.55 8.51
C HIS A 15 -7.81 8.69 9.31
N LEU A 16 -7.35 7.94 10.31
CA LEU A 16 -8.16 7.01 11.08
C LEU A 16 -8.29 7.46 12.54
N ASP A 17 -9.49 7.27 13.10
CA ASP A 17 -9.79 7.44 14.50
C ASP A 17 -9.95 6.09 15.21
N GLU A 18 -9.70 6.08 16.53
CA GLU A 18 -10.00 4.97 17.41
C GLU A 18 -11.28 5.29 18.17
N ALA A 19 -12.43 4.87 17.64
CA ALA A 19 -13.74 5.25 18.18
C ALA A 19 -14.05 4.66 19.55
N HIS A 20 -13.35 3.57 19.94
CA HIS A 20 -13.56 2.90 21.24
C HIS A 20 -12.79 3.57 22.38
N VAL A 21 -11.91 4.52 22.08
CA VAL A 21 -11.14 5.27 23.08
C VAL A 21 -11.42 6.76 22.96
N LEU A 22 -12.06 7.31 23.99
CA LEU A 22 -12.45 8.71 24.02
C LEU A 22 -11.54 9.50 24.95
N VAL A 23 -11.11 10.67 24.49
CA VAL A 23 -10.44 11.69 25.30
C VAL A 23 -11.36 12.91 25.33
N ASP A 24 -11.82 13.30 26.52
CA ASP A 24 -12.81 14.37 26.70
C ASP A 24 -14.08 14.21 25.83
N GLY A 25 -14.49 12.96 25.64
CA GLY A 25 -15.69 12.61 24.87
C GLY A 25 -15.50 12.59 23.33
N VAL A 26 -14.26 12.76 22.85
CA VAL A 26 -13.90 12.74 21.42
C VAL A 26 -13.03 11.51 21.13
N PRO A 27 -13.28 10.75 20.04
CA PRO A 27 -12.41 9.68 19.59
C PRO A 27 -10.96 10.16 19.44
N ILE A 28 -10.01 9.37 19.94
CA ILE A 28 -8.59 9.67 19.76
C ILE A 28 -8.13 9.30 18.33
N GLY A 29 -7.20 10.07 17.78
CA GLY A 29 -6.54 9.67 16.52
C GLY A 29 -5.85 8.32 16.66
N ALA A 30 -6.18 7.37 15.77
CA ALA A 30 -5.70 6.00 15.85
C ALA A 30 -4.18 5.89 15.76
N SER A 31 -3.54 6.76 14.99
CA SER A 31 -2.08 6.85 14.86
C SER A 31 -1.36 7.13 16.17
N ILE A 32 -1.87 8.11 16.94
CA ILE A 32 -1.35 8.48 18.27
C ILE A 32 -1.58 7.34 19.26
N PHE A 33 -2.76 6.72 19.22
CA PHE A 33 -3.10 5.61 20.09
C PHE A 33 -2.15 4.42 19.86
N ASP A 34 -2.03 3.95 18.62
CA ASP A 34 -1.19 2.81 18.28
C ASP A 34 0.29 3.05 18.61
N PHE A 35 0.82 4.19 18.14
CA PHE A 35 2.22 4.55 18.38
C PHE A 35 2.50 4.72 19.88
N GLY A 36 1.67 5.51 20.58
CA GLY A 36 1.92 5.92 21.96
C GLY A 36 1.93 4.72 22.90
N ILE A 37 0.92 3.85 22.83
CA ILE A 37 0.83 2.65 23.68
C ILE A 37 1.97 1.68 23.35
N TRP A 38 2.19 1.41 22.06
CA TRP A 38 3.25 0.47 21.68
C TRP A 38 4.63 0.97 22.11
N PHE A 39 4.96 2.24 21.84
CA PHE A 39 6.24 2.83 22.20
C PHE A 39 6.47 2.84 23.72
N PHE A 40 5.45 3.27 24.48
CA PHE A 40 5.52 3.34 25.93
C PHE A 40 5.86 2.00 26.57
N HIS A 41 5.23 0.93 26.12
CA HIS A 41 5.40 -0.39 26.72
C HIS A 41 6.64 -1.15 26.21
N ASN A 42 7.15 -0.85 25.00
CA ASN A 42 8.15 -1.71 24.37
C ASN A 42 9.52 -1.04 24.16
N ALA A 43 9.61 0.28 24.10
CA ALA A 43 10.84 0.94 23.68
C ALA A 43 12.07 0.59 24.52
N HIS A 44 11.97 0.66 25.85
CA HIS A 44 13.09 0.32 26.74
C HIS A 44 13.49 -1.16 26.64
N GLU A 45 12.52 -2.07 26.53
CA GLU A 45 12.80 -3.49 26.42
C GLU A 45 13.47 -3.84 25.09
N LEU A 46 13.05 -3.22 23.99
CA LEU A 46 13.70 -3.39 22.68
C LEU A 46 15.16 -2.94 22.73
N LEU A 47 15.43 -1.78 23.32
CA LEU A 47 16.79 -1.26 23.50
C LEU A 47 17.63 -2.17 24.38
N ARG A 48 17.07 -2.68 25.48
CA ARG A 48 17.74 -3.65 26.35
C ARG A 48 18.12 -4.93 25.63
N ARG A 49 17.34 -5.35 24.63
CA ARG A 49 17.59 -6.53 23.78
C ARG A 49 18.53 -6.25 22.61
N GLY A 50 19.07 -5.05 22.47
CA GLY A 50 19.94 -4.67 21.34
C GLY A 50 19.19 -4.43 20.02
N SER A 51 17.87 -4.28 20.09
CA SER A 51 17.02 -3.86 18.97
C SER A 51 16.64 -2.37 19.10
N GLY A 52 15.60 -1.92 18.46
CA GLY A 52 15.13 -0.53 18.54
C GLY A 52 13.66 -0.38 18.19
N PRO A 53 13.10 0.79 18.49
CA PRO A 53 11.76 1.16 18.09
C PRO A 53 11.75 1.59 16.62
N TYR A 54 11.32 0.68 15.73
CA TYR A 54 11.29 0.88 14.28
C TYR A 54 9.86 0.95 13.78
N PHE A 55 9.57 1.95 12.93
CA PHE A 55 8.21 2.21 12.45
C PHE A 55 8.14 2.31 10.94
N TYR A 56 6.95 1.97 10.41
CA TYR A 56 6.51 2.26 9.05
C TYR A 56 5.33 3.21 9.10
N LEU A 57 5.44 4.37 8.46
CA LEU A 57 4.44 5.43 8.50
C LEU A 57 3.58 5.41 7.24
N PRO A 58 2.28 5.07 7.36
CA PRO A 58 1.41 4.93 6.19
C PRO A 58 0.71 6.23 5.81
N LYS A 59 0.30 6.33 4.54
CA LYS A 59 -0.71 7.26 4.02
C LYS A 59 -0.40 8.75 4.17
N LEU A 60 0.86 9.16 4.33
CA LEU A 60 1.21 10.56 4.35
C LEU A 60 0.86 11.22 2.99
N GLU A 61 0.28 12.40 3.05
CA GLU A 61 -0.03 13.23 1.89
C GLU A 61 0.81 14.52 1.83
N SER A 62 1.49 14.88 2.92
CA SER A 62 2.27 16.11 3.01
C SER A 62 3.47 15.98 3.95
N HIS A 63 4.51 16.77 3.70
CA HIS A 63 5.64 16.92 4.62
C HIS A 63 5.22 17.49 5.99
N PHE A 64 4.10 18.22 6.09
CA PHE A 64 3.56 18.66 7.38
C PHE A 64 3.11 17.49 8.25
N GLU A 65 2.57 16.43 7.66
CA GLU A 65 2.25 15.20 8.39
C GLU A 65 3.52 14.47 8.86
N ALA A 66 4.58 14.51 8.06
CA ALA A 66 5.90 14.02 8.47
C ALA A 66 6.49 14.85 9.64
N ARG A 67 6.34 16.18 9.60
CA ARG A 67 6.71 17.07 10.72
C ARG A 67 5.96 16.72 11.99
N LEU A 68 4.66 16.47 11.90
CA LEU A 68 3.85 16.07 13.05
C LEU A 68 4.37 14.75 13.64
N TRP A 69 4.71 13.75 12.81
CA TRP A 69 5.36 12.54 13.31
C TRP A 69 6.68 12.83 14.01
N ASN A 70 7.51 13.73 13.47
CA ASN A 70 8.78 14.11 14.11
C ASN A 70 8.57 14.74 15.48
N GLU A 71 7.56 15.61 15.62
CA GLU A 71 7.18 16.22 16.91
C GLU A 71 6.70 15.16 17.91
N VAL A 72 5.86 14.22 17.48
CA VAL A 72 5.39 13.09 18.29
C VAL A 72 6.57 12.21 18.73
N PHE A 73 7.51 11.89 17.84
CA PHE A 73 8.69 11.11 18.16
C PHE A 73 9.58 11.82 19.18
N ASN A 74 9.82 13.11 19.01
CA ASN A 74 10.61 13.90 19.94
C ASN A 74 9.96 13.96 21.33
N PHE A 75 8.65 14.25 21.38
CA PHE A 75 7.91 14.25 22.64
C PHE A 75 7.97 12.91 23.37
N ALA A 76 7.74 11.81 22.65
CA ALA A 76 7.72 10.46 23.22
C ALA A 76 9.10 10.05 23.75
N GLN A 77 10.17 10.33 23.00
CA GLN A 77 11.54 10.04 23.42
C GLN A 77 11.93 10.86 24.65
N ASP A 78 11.63 12.16 24.65
CA ASP A 78 11.89 13.03 25.82
C ASP A 78 11.12 12.55 27.06
N TYR A 79 9.86 12.15 26.90
CA TYR A 79 9.01 11.65 27.99
C TYR A 79 9.59 10.37 28.62
N LEU A 80 10.07 9.43 27.82
CA LEU A 80 10.68 8.18 28.27
C LEU A 80 12.17 8.32 28.57
N LYS A 81 12.77 9.51 28.43
CA LYS A 81 14.21 9.76 28.60
C LYS A 81 15.08 8.90 27.68
N ILE A 82 14.59 8.68 26.47
CA ILE A 82 15.31 7.99 25.39
C ILE A 82 15.92 9.09 24.49
N PRO A 83 17.18 8.97 24.05
CA PRO A 83 17.80 9.95 23.17
C PRO A 83 16.99 10.17 21.89
N ARG A 84 16.82 11.42 21.47
CA ARG A 84 16.22 11.74 20.18
C ARG A 84 17.01 11.10 19.05
N GLY A 85 16.34 10.66 17.97
CA GLY A 85 16.96 9.90 16.89
C GLY A 85 17.11 8.40 17.15
N THR A 86 16.68 7.90 18.32
CA THR A 86 16.63 6.46 18.59
C THR A 86 15.55 5.76 17.77
N ILE A 87 14.39 6.39 17.61
CA ILE A 87 13.34 5.91 16.69
C ILE A 87 13.87 5.96 15.26
N ARG A 88 13.61 4.91 14.50
CA ARG A 88 13.82 4.88 13.04
C ARG A 88 12.52 4.61 12.33
N ALA A 89 12.22 5.43 11.33
CA ALA A 89 10.98 5.36 10.59
C ALA A 89 11.22 5.32 9.09
N THR A 90 10.53 4.40 8.42
CA THR A 90 10.40 4.36 6.97
C THR A 90 9.04 4.90 6.59
N VAL A 91 8.98 5.82 5.63
CA VAL A 91 7.71 6.38 5.16
C VAL A 91 7.28 5.65 3.89
N LEU A 92 6.04 5.18 3.89
CA LEU A 92 5.39 4.70 2.68
C LEU A 92 5.01 5.90 1.81
N ILE A 93 5.66 6.02 0.65
CA ILE A 93 5.22 6.94 -0.39
C ILE A 93 4.16 6.22 -1.21
N GLU A 94 2.95 6.29 -0.74
CA GLU A 94 1.81 5.55 -1.27
C GLU A 94 0.63 6.46 -1.62
N THR A 95 0.88 7.76 -1.67
CA THR A 95 -0.07 8.75 -2.18
C THR A 95 0.58 9.61 -3.25
N ILE A 96 -0.20 10.02 -4.25
CA ILE A 96 0.30 10.88 -5.33
C ILE A 96 0.80 12.22 -4.77
N LEU A 97 0.20 12.75 -3.73
CA LEU A 97 0.62 14.01 -3.10
C LEU A 97 2.00 13.88 -2.46
N ALA A 98 2.25 12.81 -1.70
CA ALA A 98 3.56 12.56 -1.11
C ALA A 98 4.68 12.37 -2.14
N ALA A 99 4.35 11.88 -3.33
CA ALA A 99 5.33 11.72 -4.40
C ALA A 99 5.95 13.06 -4.86
N PHE A 100 5.24 14.16 -4.68
CA PHE A 100 5.76 15.50 -4.96
C PHE A 100 6.61 16.09 -3.84
N GLU A 101 6.60 15.50 -2.65
CA GLU A 101 7.22 16.03 -1.44
C GLU A 101 8.20 15.04 -0.78
N MET A 102 8.80 14.12 -1.55
CA MET A 102 9.67 13.08 -0.99
C MET A 102 10.89 13.65 -0.25
N GLU A 103 11.52 14.66 -0.80
CA GLU A 103 12.69 15.30 -0.18
C GLU A 103 12.30 16.09 1.07
N GLU A 104 11.18 16.82 1.01
CA GLU A 104 10.63 17.55 2.15
C GLU A 104 10.22 16.61 3.30
N ILE A 105 9.63 15.45 2.98
CA ILE A 105 9.29 14.42 3.96
C ILE A 105 10.56 13.90 4.65
N LEU A 106 11.60 13.58 3.89
CA LEU A 106 12.90 13.16 4.43
C LEU A 106 13.54 14.26 5.29
N TYR A 107 13.44 15.52 4.87
CA TYR A 107 13.96 16.64 5.63
C TYR A 107 13.25 16.81 6.99
N GLU A 108 11.94 16.76 7.02
CA GLU A 108 11.17 16.87 8.27
C GLU A 108 11.48 15.74 9.25
N LEU A 109 11.75 14.55 8.74
CA LEU A 109 12.09 13.38 9.55
C LEU A 109 13.61 13.11 9.66
N LYS A 110 14.47 14.04 9.29
CA LYS A 110 15.93 13.82 9.18
C LYS A 110 16.60 13.20 10.41
N GLU A 111 16.06 13.42 11.59
CA GLU A 111 16.58 12.83 12.84
C GLU A 111 16.18 11.36 13.00
N HIS A 112 15.11 10.92 12.36
CA HIS A 112 14.47 9.62 12.53
C HIS A 112 14.34 8.80 11.25
N ALA A 113 14.48 9.42 10.07
CA ALA A 113 14.27 8.74 8.80
C ALA A 113 15.24 7.58 8.58
N ALA A 114 14.71 6.39 8.31
CA ALA A 114 15.45 5.26 7.77
C ALA A 114 15.41 5.25 6.24
N GLY A 115 14.26 5.56 5.66
CA GLY A 115 14.07 5.55 4.22
C GLY A 115 12.64 5.82 3.78
N LEU A 116 12.43 5.63 2.48
CA LEU A 116 11.11 5.64 1.85
C LEU A 116 10.82 4.27 1.24
N ASN A 117 9.55 3.92 1.19
CA ASN A 117 9.08 2.68 0.58
C ASN A 117 8.10 2.96 -0.56
N ALA A 118 8.22 2.23 -1.67
CA ALA A 118 7.31 2.32 -2.79
C ALA A 118 6.08 1.43 -2.56
N GLY A 119 4.89 2.03 -2.46
CA GLY A 119 3.60 1.33 -2.34
C GLY A 119 2.84 1.36 -3.67
N ARG A 120 2.55 0.19 -4.27
CA ARG A 120 1.94 0.15 -5.61
C ARG A 120 0.45 0.47 -5.59
N TRP A 121 -0.33 -0.34 -4.89
CA TRP A 121 -1.79 -0.29 -5.01
C TRP A 121 -2.41 0.95 -4.39
N ASP A 122 -1.95 1.33 -3.21
CA ASP A 122 -2.36 2.58 -2.57
C ASP A 122 -1.98 3.80 -3.40
N TYR A 123 -0.81 3.79 -4.05
CA TYR A 123 -0.38 4.88 -4.92
C TYR A 123 -1.33 5.04 -6.12
N ILE A 124 -1.65 3.93 -6.83
CA ILE A 124 -2.59 3.95 -7.94
C ILE A 124 -4.00 4.34 -7.46
N PHE A 125 -4.44 3.82 -6.32
CA PHE A 125 -5.69 4.21 -5.69
C PHE A 125 -5.74 5.72 -5.44
N SER A 126 -4.67 6.31 -4.89
CA SER A 126 -4.61 7.76 -4.64
C SER A 126 -4.69 8.59 -5.93
N CYS A 127 -4.11 8.09 -7.04
CA CYS A 127 -4.23 8.75 -8.34
C CYS A 127 -5.69 8.80 -8.81
N ILE A 128 -6.43 7.68 -8.69
CA ILE A 128 -7.87 7.67 -9.01
C ILE A 128 -8.63 8.60 -8.08
N LYS A 129 -8.39 8.53 -6.77
CA LYS A 129 -9.07 9.32 -5.75
C LYS A 129 -8.89 10.82 -5.96
N LYS A 130 -7.65 11.28 -6.06
CA LYS A 130 -7.34 12.73 -6.16
C LYS A 130 -7.72 13.33 -7.52
N PHE A 131 -7.82 12.51 -8.55
CA PHE A 131 -8.20 12.91 -9.90
C PHE A 131 -9.48 12.22 -10.39
N ALA A 132 -10.42 11.92 -9.49
CA ALA A 132 -11.60 11.11 -9.76
C ALA A 132 -12.41 11.56 -11.00
N THR A 133 -12.50 12.88 -11.23
CA THR A 133 -13.22 13.47 -12.35
C THR A 133 -12.34 13.83 -13.54
N THR A 134 -11.02 13.86 -13.42
CA THR A 134 -10.10 14.38 -14.43
C THR A 134 -9.09 13.36 -14.96
N ALA A 135 -8.72 12.35 -14.18
CA ALA A 135 -7.81 11.29 -14.64
C ALA A 135 -8.40 10.52 -15.83
N PRO A 136 -7.60 9.99 -16.74
CA PRO A 136 -8.07 9.02 -17.72
C PRO A 136 -8.65 7.80 -17.01
N ILE A 137 -9.51 7.06 -17.70
CA ILE A 137 -10.01 5.78 -17.21
C ILE A 137 -8.84 4.80 -17.12
N PHE A 138 -8.59 4.28 -15.92
CA PHE A 138 -7.56 3.28 -15.72
C PHE A 138 -8.02 1.92 -16.25
N PRO A 139 -7.16 1.18 -16.95
CA PRO A 139 -7.45 -0.18 -17.39
C PRO A 139 -7.47 -1.15 -16.21
N ASP A 140 -7.68 -2.44 -16.47
CA ASP A 140 -7.61 -3.47 -15.43
C ASP A 140 -6.37 -3.31 -14.57
N ARG A 141 -6.52 -3.40 -13.26
CA ARG A 141 -5.42 -3.14 -12.31
C ARG A 141 -4.14 -3.95 -12.60
N ALA A 142 -4.29 -5.17 -13.15
CA ALA A 142 -3.15 -6.02 -13.51
C ALA A 142 -2.26 -5.41 -14.62
N GLN A 143 -2.82 -4.54 -15.47
CA GLN A 143 -2.10 -3.86 -16.54
C GLN A 143 -1.37 -2.60 -16.06
N VAL A 144 -1.70 -2.07 -14.89
CA VAL A 144 -1.01 -0.93 -14.28
C VAL A 144 0.22 -1.44 -13.53
N THR A 145 1.25 -1.78 -14.29
CA THR A 145 2.51 -2.33 -13.77
C THR A 145 3.46 -1.24 -13.28
N MET A 146 4.53 -1.63 -12.61
CA MET A 146 5.57 -0.69 -12.17
C MET A 146 6.40 -0.11 -13.33
N THR A 147 6.16 -0.57 -14.57
CA THR A 147 6.85 -0.12 -15.78
C THR A 147 6.06 0.91 -16.61
N VAL A 148 4.79 1.12 -16.29
CA VAL A 148 4.01 2.19 -16.94
C VAL A 148 4.57 3.58 -16.59
N PRO A 149 4.40 4.61 -17.43
CA PRO A 149 5.13 5.87 -17.33
C PRO A 149 5.14 6.50 -15.94
N PHE A 150 3.98 6.74 -15.34
CA PHE A 150 3.90 7.41 -14.04
C PHE A 150 4.45 6.55 -12.88
N MET A 151 4.29 5.22 -12.94
CA MET A 151 4.84 4.30 -11.93
C MET A 151 6.35 4.20 -12.02
N LYS A 152 6.90 4.20 -13.23
CA LYS A 152 8.35 4.25 -13.45
C LYS A 152 8.94 5.55 -12.94
N ALA A 153 8.33 6.70 -13.30
CA ALA A 153 8.77 8.01 -12.83
C ALA A 153 8.77 8.08 -11.29
N TYR A 154 7.71 7.61 -10.66
CA TYR A 154 7.56 7.54 -9.21
C TYR A 154 8.67 6.72 -8.54
N THR A 155 8.96 5.51 -9.03
CA THR A 155 9.98 4.64 -8.43
C THR A 155 11.39 5.17 -8.64
N GLU A 156 11.70 5.71 -9.81
CA GLU A 156 13.01 6.31 -10.09
C GLU A 156 13.26 7.57 -9.25
N LEU A 157 12.23 8.44 -9.09
CA LEU A 157 12.31 9.60 -8.22
C LEU A 157 12.53 9.20 -6.77
N LEU A 158 11.85 8.15 -6.28
CA LEU A 158 12.00 7.66 -4.92
C LEU A 158 13.43 7.23 -4.62
N VAL A 159 14.04 6.43 -5.50
CA VAL A 159 15.44 6.00 -5.32
C VAL A 159 16.38 7.21 -5.30
N LYS A 160 16.23 8.14 -6.25
CA LYS A 160 17.03 9.35 -6.30
C LYS A 160 16.90 10.18 -5.03
N SER A 161 15.69 10.51 -4.62
CA SER A 161 15.41 11.32 -3.42
C SER A 161 16.01 10.68 -2.17
N CYS A 162 15.87 9.36 -2.00
CA CYS A 162 16.46 8.64 -0.89
C CYS A 162 17.99 8.72 -0.90
N HIS A 163 18.61 8.37 -2.00
CA HIS A 163 20.06 8.21 -2.04
C HIS A 163 20.83 9.53 -1.99
N ILE A 164 20.27 10.62 -2.52
CA ILE A 164 20.86 11.96 -2.37
C ILE A 164 20.94 12.33 -0.88
N HIS A 165 19.94 11.98 -0.09
CA HIS A 165 19.82 12.29 1.33
C HIS A 165 20.30 11.16 2.25
N GLU A 166 21.07 10.18 1.75
CA GLU A 166 21.61 9.05 2.52
C GLU A 166 20.53 8.19 3.22
N ALA A 167 19.30 8.22 2.72
CA ALA A 167 18.20 7.39 3.16
C ALA A 167 18.09 6.11 2.32
N HIS A 168 17.42 5.07 2.85
CA HIS A 168 17.18 3.83 2.13
C HIS A 168 15.97 3.92 1.21
N ALA A 169 16.09 3.33 0.02
CA ALA A 169 14.98 3.14 -0.91
C ALA A 169 14.52 1.68 -0.85
N ILE A 170 13.27 1.44 -0.44
CA ILE A 170 12.69 0.11 -0.28
C ILE A 170 11.61 -0.11 -1.34
N GLY A 171 11.73 -1.21 -2.07
CA GLY A 171 10.80 -1.61 -3.12
C GLY A 171 9.46 -2.12 -2.60
N GLY A 172 8.53 -2.36 -3.51
CA GLY A 172 7.17 -2.79 -3.21
C GLY A 172 7.07 -4.26 -2.81
N MET A 173 5.92 -4.62 -2.27
CA MET A 173 5.65 -5.99 -1.82
C MET A 173 5.37 -6.93 -3.00
N ALA A 174 6.06 -8.08 -3.05
CA ALA A 174 5.62 -9.22 -3.84
C ALA A 174 4.50 -9.94 -3.08
N ALA A 175 3.28 -9.84 -3.59
CA ALA A 175 2.07 -10.28 -2.89
C ALA A 175 1.75 -11.77 -3.05
N PHE A 176 2.54 -12.52 -3.83
CA PHE A 176 2.27 -13.93 -4.11
C PHE A 176 2.37 -14.80 -2.85
N ILE A 177 1.44 -15.74 -2.72
CA ILE A 177 1.44 -16.77 -1.68
C ILE A 177 1.65 -18.12 -2.36
N PRO A 178 2.77 -18.82 -2.08
CA PRO A 178 3.04 -20.13 -2.65
C PRO A 178 1.94 -21.15 -2.36
N SER A 179 1.51 -21.89 -3.38
CA SER A 179 0.55 -22.98 -3.24
C SER A 179 1.26 -24.26 -2.86
N ARG A 180 0.79 -24.95 -1.83
CA ARG A 180 1.28 -26.29 -1.46
C ARG A 180 0.80 -27.39 -2.41
N LYS A 181 -0.19 -27.07 -3.27
CA LYS A 181 -0.90 -28.07 -4.10
C LYS A 181 -0.52 -28.00 -5.57
N ASP A 182 0.07 -26.90 -6.02
CA ASP A 182 0.38 -26.69 -7.44
C ASP A 182 1.80 -26.11 -7.64
N PRO A 183 2.79 -27.00 -7.91
CA PRO A 183 4.17 -26.59 -8.15
C PRO A 183 4.35 -25.72 -9.41
N GLN A 184 3.51 -25.89 -10.43
CA GLN A 184 3.64 -25.12 -11.69
C GLN A 184 3.19 -23.67 -11.50
N VAL A 185 2.14 -23.46 -10.69
CA VAL A 185 1.72 -22.10 -10.31
C VAL A 185 2.85 -21.41 -9.54
N ASN A 186 3.51 -22.13 -8.63
CA ASN A 186 4.62 -21.58 -7.86
C ASN A 186 5.81 -21.20 -8.74
N GLU A 187 6.19 -22.03 -9.69
CA GLU A 187 7.33 -21.75 -10.57
C GLU A 187 7.13 -20.46 -11.38
N ARG A 188 5.94 -20.29 -11.97
CA ARG A 188 5.59 -19.07 -12.71
C ARG A 188 5.60 -17.83 -11.79
N ALA A 189 5.06 -17.96 -10.61
CA ALA A 189 5.01 -16.87 -9.66
C ALA A 189 6.39 -16.50 -9.14
N PHE A 190 7.26 -17.48 -8.85
CA PHE A 190 8.66 -17.21 -8.48
C PHE A 190 9.44 -16.52 -9.60
N GLN A 191 9.18 -16.87 -10.86
CA GLN A 191 9.77 -16.16 -12.01
C GLN A 191 9.32 -14.72 -12.07
N GLN A 192 8.02 -14.43 -11.83
CA GLN A 192 7.49 -13.07 -11.80
C GLN A 192 8.07 -12.28 -10.63
N VAL A 193 8.14 -12.86 -9.43
CA VAL A 193 8.75 -12.24 -8.26
C VAL A 193 10.23 -11.93 -8.55
N ARG A 194 10.98 -12.87 -9.10
CA ARG A 194 12.39 -12.67 -9.46
C ARG A 194 12.56 -11.51 -10.45
N ALA A 195 11.75 -11.46 -11.51
CA ALA A 195 11.80 -10.38 -12.49
C ALA A 195 11.44 -9.01 -11.88
N ASP A 196 10.47 -8.97 -10.95
CA ASP A 196 10.10 -7.76 -10.23
C ASP A 196 11.25 -7.25 -9.34
N LYS A 197 11.88 -8.15 -8.59
CA LYS A 197 13.03 -7.81 -7.72
C LYS A 197 14.28 -7.45 -8.51
N GLU A 198 14.49 -8.07 -9.68
CA GLU A 198 15.55 -7.70 -10.62
C GLU A 198 15.39 -6.25 -11.11
N ARG A 199 14.17 -5.85 -11.45
CA ARG A 199 13.87 -4.46 -11.82
C ARG A 199 14.19 -3.51 -10.67
N GLU A 200 13.69 -3.80 -9.44
CA GLU A 200 13.93 -2.96 -8.27
C GLU A 200 15.43 -2.83 -7.96
N ALA A 201 16.14 -3.94 -7.85
CA ALA A 201 17.56 -3.94 -7.53
C ALA A 201 18.39 -3.21 -8.61
N SER A 202 18.05 -3.38 -9.90
CA SER A 202 18.72 -2.68 -11.01
C SER A 202 18.45 -1.18 -11.02
N GLN A 203 17.30 -0.74 -10.51
CA GLN A 203 16.96 0.67 -10.34
C GLN A 203 17.72 1.34 -9.17
N GLY A 204 18.33 0.54 -8.29
CA GLY A 204 19.09 1.01 -7.16
C GLY A 204 18.38 0.88 -5.79
N PHE A 205 17.26 0.20 -5.71
CA PHE A 205 16.62 -0.08 -4.41
C PHE A 205 17.55 -0.88 -3.49
N ASP A 206 17.51 -0.58 -2.19
CA ASP A 206 18.36 -1.21 -1.17
C ASP A 206 17.79 -2.52 -0.62
N GLY A 207 16.49 -2.73 -0.78
CA GLY A 207 15.76 -3.88 -0.31
C GLY A 207 14.32 -3.84 -0.78
N THR A 208 13.51 -4.79 -0.32
CA THR A 208 12.14 -4.96 -0.80
C THR A 208 11.25 -5.67 0.23
N TRP A 209 9.98 -5.81 -0.09
CA TRP A 209 8.99 -6.55 0.68
C TRP A 209 8.52 -7.81 -0.02
N VAL A 210 8.21 -8.82 0.78
CA VAL A 210 7.53 -10.04 0.34
C VAL A 210 6.41 -10.39 1.31
N ALA A 211 5.30 -10.91 0.81
CA ALA A 211 4.14 -11.26 1.62
C ALA A 211 4.27 -12.62 2.33
N HIS A 212 5.18 -13.47 1.87
CA HIS A 212 5.34 -14.83 2.40
C HIS A 212 6.81 -15.16 2.65
N PRO A 213 7.15 -15.85 3.77
CA PRO A 213 8.53 -16.20 4.09
C PRO A 213 9.28 -16.97 3.01
N ASP A 214 8.59 -17.83 2.26
CA ASP A 214 9.20 -18.61 1.18
C ASP A 214 9.69 -17.76 -0.01
N LEU A 215 9.26 -16.50 -0.08
CA LEU A 215 9.75 -15.55 -1.08
C LEU A 215 11.03 -14.82 -0.66
N VAL A 216 11.38 -14.87 0.63
CA VAL A 216 12.59 -14.20 1.14
C VAL A 216 13.85 -14.70 0.42
N PRO A 217 14.11 -16.02 0.26
CA PRO A 217 15.28 -16.48 -0.46
C PRO A 217 15.33 -16.02 -1.92
N VAL A 218 14.17 -15.95 -2.59
CA VAL A 218 14.07 -15.49 -3.98
C VAL A 218 14.45 -14.00 -4.10
N ALA A 219 13.95 -13.17 -3.20
CA ALA A 219 14.28 -11.74 -3.17
C ALA A 219 15.76 -11.53 -2.80
N MET A 220 16.27 -12.23 -1.79
CA MET A 220 17.67 -12.13 -1.35
C MET A 220 18.63 -12.53 -2.47
N GLU A 221 18.40 -13.65 -3.16
CA GLU A 221 19.24 -14.07 -4.30
C GLU A 221 19.44 -12.95 -5.34
N VAL A 222 18.38 -12.17 -5.59
CA VAL A 222 18.45 -11.06 -6.54
C VAL A 222 19.22 -9.89 -5.93
N PHE A 223 18.83 -9.43 -4.75
CA PHE A 223 19.46 -8.26 -4.13
C PHE A 223 20.94 -8.49 -3.81
N ASP A 224 21.32 -9.68 -3.32
CA ASP A 224 22.71 -10.01 -3.02
C ASP A 224 23.64 -9.88 -4.23
N ARG A 225 23.15 -10.19 -5.44
CA ARG A 225 23.92 -9.98 -6.69
C ARG A 225 24.23 -8.50 -6.98
N TYR A 226 23.29 -7.60 -6.66
CA TYR A 226 23.46 -6.16 -6.86
C TYR A 226 24.23 -5.49 -5.73
N LEU A 227 24.00 -5.94 -4.50
CA LEU A 227 24.68 -5.41 -3.31
C LEU A 227 26.12 -5.86 -3.25
N GLY A 228 26.42 -7.13 -3.60
CA GLY A 228 27.73 -7.73 -3.39
C GLY A 228 28.08 -7.69 -1.90
N ASP A 229 29.24 -7.13 -1.56
CA ASP A 229 29.69 -6.97 -0.17
C ASP A 229 29.17 -5.68 0.51
N LYS A 230 28.31 -4.90 -0.16
CA LYS A 230 27.80 -3.63 0.36
C LYS A 230 26.48 -3.85 1.09
N PRO A 231 26.23 -3.14 2.19
CA PRO A 231 24.96 -3.26 2.92
C PRO A 231 23.77 -2.54 2.26
N HIS A 232 24.03 -1.71 1.24
CA HIS A 232 23.02 -0.91 0.53
C HIS A 232 23.57 -0.34 -0.77
N GLN A 233 22.70 0.29 -1.58
CA GLN A 233 23.04 0.94 -2.85
C GLN A 233 23.05 2.48 -2.79
N LYS A 234 23.13 3.11 -1.63
CA LYS A 234 23.09 4.59 -1.49
C LYS A 234 24.17 5.34 -2.27
N HIS A 235 25.22 4.65 -2.70
CA HIS A 235 26.22 5.21 -3.59
C HIS A 235 25.70 5.44 -5.03
N VAL A 236 24.61 4.80 -5.42
CA VAL A 236 23.95 4.96 -6.71
C VAL A 236 23.01 6.16 -6.60
N LYS A 237 23.52 7.37 -6.88
CA LYS A 237 22.75 8.63 -6.66
C LYS A 237 21.68 8.90 -7.72
N ARG A 238 21.63 8.13 -8.79
CA ARG A 238 20.67 8.26 -9.89
C ARG A 238 20.62 9.69 -10.45
N GLU A 239 21.78 10.25 -10.72
CA GLU A 239 21.91 11.57 -11.37
C GLU A 239 21.30 11.61 -12.77
N ASP A 240 21.16 10.44 -13.39
CA ASP A 240 20.46 10.21 -14.66
C ASP A 240 18.95 10.47 -14.61
N VAL A 241 18.36 10.46 -13.43
CA VAL A 241 16.91 10.61 -13.25
C VAL A 241 16.51 12.08 -13.21
N HIS A 242 15.62 12.45 -14.12
CA HIS A 242 15.02 13.78 -14.19
C HIS A 242 13.51 13.63 -14.33
N VAL A 243 12.80 13.64 -13.19
CA VAL A 243 11.34 13.48 -13.14
C VAL A 243 10.68 14.83 -12.90
N THR A 244 9.72 15.16 -13.76
CA THR A 244 8.89 16.37 -13.63
C THR A 244 7.50 16.05 -13.12
N ALA A 245 6.73 17.08 -12.76
CA ALA A 245 5.32 16.92 -12.41
C ALA A 245 4.52 16.24 -13.55
N ALA A 246 4.84 16.56 -14.79
CA ALA A 246 4.17 15.95 -15.94
C ALA A 246 4.42 14.43 -16.04
N ASP A 247 5.62 13.97 -15.66
CA ASP A 247 5.96 12.55 -15.65
C ASP A 247 5.19 11.80 -14.57
N LEU A 248 5.07 12.37 -13.35
CA LEU A 248 4.30 11.81 -12.26
C LEU A 248 2.79 11.76 -12.55
N LEU A 249 2.29 12.68 -13.37
CA LEU A 249 0.87 12.78 -13.75
C LEU A 249 0.55 12.11 -15.09
N ASN A 250 1.52 11.46 -15.72
CA ASN A 250 1.29 10.74 -16.97
C ASN A 250 0.59 9.39 -16.72
N PHE A 251 -0.68 9.45 -16.36
CA PHE A 251 -1.51 8.26 -16.03
C PHE A 251 -1.87 7.40 -17.24
N HIS A 252 -1.35 7.72 -18.42
CA HIS A 252 -1.59 6.90 -19.61
C HIS A 252 -0.94 5.52 -19.45
N VAL A 253 -1.74 4.46 -19.61
CA VAL A 253 -1.27 3.08 -19.66
C VAL A 253 -1.32 2.63 -21.11
N PRO A 254 -0.18 2.44 -21.78
CA PRO A 254 -0.14 2.02 -23.18
C PRO A 254 -0.92 0.73 -23.41
N GLU A 255 -1.76 0.71 -24.44
CA GLU A 255 -2.60 -0.44 -24.82
C GLU A 255 -3.54 -0.94 -23.71
N GLY A 256 -3.73 -0.16 -22.66
CA GLY A 256 -4.57 -0.51 -21.53
C GLY A 256 -6.03 -0.69 -21.92
N ARG A 257 -6.68 -1.72 -21.40
CA ARG A 257 -8.08 -2.10 -21.68
C ARG A 257 -8.83 -2.37 -20.38
N VAL A 258 -10.10 -2.03 -20.39
CA VAL A 258 -11.07 -2.47 -19.38
C VAL A 258 -11.74 -3.74 -19.90
N THR A 259 -11.59 -4.84 -19.17
CA THR A 259 -12.13 -6.13 -19.59
C THR A 259 -13.23 -6.62 -18.65
N GLU A 260 -14.09 -7.54 -19.12
CA GLU A 260 -15.05 -8.20 -18.23
C GLU A 260 -14.33 -9.01 -17.14
N ALA A 261 -13.21 -9.61 -17.46
CA ALA A 261 -12.39 -10.33 -16.48
C ALA A 261 -11.86 -9.39 -15.38
N GLY A 262 -11.41 -8.17 -15.75
CA GLY A 262 -11.01 -7.13 -14.81
C GLY A 262 -12.16 -6.64 -13.94
N LEU A 263 -13.35 -6.43 -14.51
CA LEU A 263 -14.56 -6.05 -13.79
C LEU A 263 -14.93 -7.12 -12.74
N ARG A 264 -14.97 -8.39 -13.14
CA ARG A 264 -15.24 -9.52 -12.24
C ARG A 264 -14.20 -9.66 -11.14
N ASN A 265 -12.92 -9.53 -11.50
CA ASN A 265 -11.83 -9.61 -10.52
C ASN A 265 -11.95 -8.51 -9.45
N ASN A 266 -12.20 -7.26 -9.84
CA ASN A 266 -12.35 -6.16 -8.89
C ASN A 266 -13.54 -6.38 -7.95
N ILE A 267 -14.68 -6.83 -8.47
CA ILE A 267 -15.87 -7.14 -7.66
C ILE A 267 -15.57 -8.30 -6.70
N SER A 268 -15.02 -9.40 -7.20
CA SER A 268 -14.75 -10.58 -6.41
C SER A 268 -13.74 -10.32 -5.30
N VAL A 269 -12.64 -9.62 -5.61
CA VAL A 269 -11.61 -9.28 -4.62
C VAL A 269 -12.17 -8.33 -3.56
N ALA A 270 -12.92 -7.30 -3.95
CA ALA A 270 -13.50 -6.36 -2.99
C ALA A 270 -14.49 -7.05 -2.04
N LEU A 271 -15.38 -7.89 -2.55
CA LEU A 271 -16.34 -8.65 -1.72
C LEU A 271 -15.62 -9.60 -0.76
N GLN A 272 -14.67 -10.38 -1.24
CA GLN A 272 -13.94 -11.34 -0.40
C GLN A 272 -13.10 -10.62 0.66
N TYR A 273 -12.44 -9.52 0.29
CA TYR A 273 -11.66 -8.75 1.26
C TYR A 273 -12.55 -8.11 2.33
N LEU A 274 -13.63 -7.43 1.94
CA LEU A 274 -14.57 -6.82 2.88
C LEU A 274 -15.17 -7.87 3.82
N ASN A 275 -15.56 -9.05 3.31
CA ASN A 275 -16.01 -10.16 4.15
C ASN A 275 -14.94 -10.55 5.18
N GLN A 276 -13.70 -10.74 4.77
CA GLN A 276 -12.60 -11.09 5.69
C GLN A 276 -12.30 -9.98 6.69
N TRP A 277 -12.33 -8.72 6.26
CA TRP A 277 -12.13 -7.57 7.13
C TRP A 277 -13.21 -7.49 8.23
N LEU A 278 -14.47 -7.68 7.86
CA LEU A 278 -15.62 -7.75 8.80
C LEU A 278 -15.53 -8.94 9.77
N LEU A 279 -14.79 -9.99 9.41
CA LEU A 279 -14.47 -11.13 10.28
C LEU A 279 -13.20 -10.90 11.13
N GLY A 280 -12.58 -9.70 11.07
CA GLY A 280 -11.41 -9.34 11.84
C GLY A 280 -10.07 -9.64 11.17
N ASN A 281 -10.04 -9.98 9.88
CA ASN A 281 -8.82 -10.30 9.14
C ASN A 281 -8.43 -9.14 8.21
N GLY A 282 -7.39 -8.39 8.55
CA GLY A 282 -6.90 -7.25 7.77
C GLY A 282 -6.10 -7.61 6.50
N ALA A 283 -5.77 -8.88 6.31
CA ALA A 283 -5.11 -9.41 5.12
C ALA A 283 -5.68 -10.78 4.77
N ALA A 284 -5.98 -11.02 3.50
CA ALA A 284 -6.67 -12.21 3.04
C ALA A 284 -5.95 -12.86 1.84
N ALA A 285 -5.80 -14.17 1.87
CA ALA A 285 -5.31 -14.94 0.74
C ALA A 285 -6.43 -15.14 -0.29
N ILE A 286 -6.39 -14.37 -1.38
CA ILE A 286 -7.38 -14.42 -2.46
C ILE A 286 -6.63 -14.68 -3.77
N PHE A 287 -6.99 -15.70 -4.53
CA PHE A 287 -6.34 -16.08 -5.79
C PHE A 287 -4.81 -16.21 -5.70
N ASN A 288 -4.30 -16.79 -4.63
CA ASN A 288 -2.88 -16.94 -4.30
C ASN A 288 -2.12 -15.60 -4.15
N LEU A 289 -2.83 -14.53 -3.88
CA LEU A 289 -2.26 -13.22 -3.56
C LEU A 289 -2.67 -12.82 -2.15
N MET A 290 -1.75 -12.12 -1.44
CA MET A 290 -2.08 -11.44 -0.20
C MET A 290 -2.77 -10.12 -0.54
N GLU A 291 -4.09 -10.13 -0.45
CA GLU A 291 -4.91 -8.94 -0.62
C GLU A 291 -5.05 -8.23 0.74
N ASP A 292 -4.86 -6.93 0.74
CA ASP A 292 -4.97 -6.05 1.91
C ASP A 292 -5.91 -4.87 1.65
N GLY A 293 -5.94 -3.90 2.57
CA GLY A 293 -6.75 -2.69 2.39
C GLY A 293 -6.46 -1.95 1.09
N ALA A 294 -5.19 -1.92 0.66
CA ALA A 294 -4.80 -1.24 -0.57
C ALA A 294 -5.42 -1.87 -1.82
N THR A 295 -5.49 -3.19 -1.85
CA THR A 295 -6.04 -3.91 -3.01
C THR A 295 -7.56 -3.87 -3.07
N ALA A 296 -8.24 -3.81 -1.93
CA ALA A 296 -9.67 -3.54 -1.87
C ALA A 296 -9.99 -2.09 -2.31
N GLU A 297 -9.18 -1.13 -1.88
CA GLU A 297 -9.33 0.29 -2.26
C GLU A 297 -9.13 0.49 -3.77
N ILE A 298 -8.09 -0.08 -4.37
CA ILE A 298 -7.90 0.04 -5.82
C ILE A 298 -9.04 -0.65 -6.59
N SER A 299 -9.49 -1.81 -6.13
CA SER A 299 -10.57 -2.54 -6.80
C SER A 299 -11.87 -1.74 -6.79
N ARG A 300 -12.31 -1.21 -5.63
CA ARG A 300 -13.53 -0.41 -5.55
C ARG A 300 -13.40 0.94 -6.26
N ALA A 301 -12.20 1.54 -6.26
CA ALA A 301 -11.95 2.81 -6.93
C ALA A 301 -12.04 2.68 -8.46
N GLN A 302 -11.51 1.61 -9.02
CA GLN A 302 -11.69 1.32 -10.44
C GLN A 302 -13.16 1.06 -10.80
N LEU A 303 -13.89 0.30 -9.97
CA LEU A 303 -15.33 0.09 -10.18
C LEU A 303 -16.09 1.40 -10.17
N TRP A 304 -15.82 2.28 -9.20
CA TRP A 304 -16.42 3.62 -9.16
C TRP A 304 -16.10 4.42 -10.43
N GLN A 305 -14.82 4.49 -10.79
CA GLN A 305 -14.37 5.22 -11.98
C GLN A 305 -15.02 4.70 -13.26
N TRP A 306 -15.07 3.37 -13.42
CA TRP A 306 -15.65 2.76 -14.63
C TRP A 306 -17.14 3.02 -14.74
N VAL A 307 -17.88 2.94 -13.66
CA VAL A 307 -19.34 3.20 -13.63
C VAL A 307 -19.63 4.69 -13.90
N HIS A 308 -18.92 5.59 -13.20
CA HIS A 308 -19.24 7.02 -13.25
C HIS A 308 -18.60 7.77 -14.44
N ARG A 309 -17.54 7.22 -15.03
CA ARG A 309 -16.80 7.87 -16.12
C ARG A 309 -17.09 7.25 -17.50
N GLY A 310 -18.07 6.35 -17.58
CA GLY A 310 -18.50 5.75 -18.84
C GLY A 310 -17.44 4.85 -19.49
N ALA A 311 -16.72 4.05 -18.67
CA ALA A 311 -15.80 3.07 -19.21
C ALA A 311 -16.50 2.08 -20.13
N GLN A 312 -15.80 1.63 -21.16
CA GLN A 312 -16.28 0.58 -22.05
C GLN A 312 -15.40 -0.65 -21.92
N LEU A 313 -16.03 -1.81 -21.84
CA LEU A 313 -15.33 -3.08 -21.93
C LEU A 313 -14.72 -3.25 -23.33
N GLU A 314 -13.71 -4.09 -23.46
CA GLU A 314 -13.06 -4.38 -24.74
C GLU A 314 -14.02 -4.89 -25.84
N ASP A 315 -15.17 -5.45 -25.45
CA ASP A 315 -16.24 -5.89 -26.36
C ASP A 315 -17.26 -4.77 -26.70
N GLY A 316 -17.02 -3.54 -26.25
CA GLY A 316 -17.83 -2.36 -26.53
C GLY A 316 -19.02 -2.14 -25.59
N ARG A 317 -19.28 -3.05 -24.62
CA ARG A 317 -20.34 -2.83 -23.62
C ARG A 317 -19.94 -1.74 -22.62
N PRO A 318 -20.80 -0.75 -22.33
CA PRO A 318 -20.52 0.24 -21.31
C PRO A 318 -20.61 -0.39 -19.90
N VAL A 319 -19.72 0.04 -19.01
CA VAL A 319 -19.81 -0.32 -17.58
C VAL A 319 -20.83 0.59 -16.90
N THR A 320 -22.05 0.11 -16.83
CA THR A 320 -23.19 0.81 -16.21
C THR A 320 -23.44 0.29 -14.78
N PRO A 321 -24.22 1.03 -13.96
CA PRO A 321 -24.69 0.49 -12.68
C PRO A 321 -25.40 -0.86 -12.82
N ASP A 322 -26.22 -1.04 -13.88
CA ASP A 322 -26.94 -2.30 -14.12
C ASP A 322 -25.97 -3.46 -14.44
N LEU A 323 -24.94 -3.20 -15.27
CA LEU A 323 -23.92 -4.22 -15.55
C LEU A 323 -23.13 -4.57 -14.29
N TYR A 324 -22.74 -3.56 -13.51
CA TYR A 324 -22.07 -3.77 -12.23
C TYR A 324 -22.93 -4.66 -11.29
N GLN A 325 -24.19 -4.32 -11.10
CA GLN A 325 -25.10 -5.10 -10.25
C GLN A 325 -25.25 -6.55 -10.74
N LYS A 326 -25.46 -6.74 -12.04
CA LYS A 326 -25.55 -8.07 -12.63
C LYS A 326 -24.31 -8.92 -12.36
N VAL A 327 -23.12 -8.37 -12.64
CA VAL A 327 -21.86 -9.11 -12.45
C VAL A 327 -21.59 -9.36 -10.98
N LYS A 328 -21.94 -8.43 -10.09
CA LYS A 328 -21.84 -8.59 -8.64
C LYS A 328 -22.70 -9.76 -8.13
N GLU A 329 -23.95 -9.87 -8.58
CA GLU A 329 -24.83 -11.00 -8.25
C GLU A 329 -24.21 -12.35 -8.67
N GLU A 330 -23.64 -12.38 -9.88
CA GLU A 330 -23.00 -13.59 -10.40
C GLU A 330 -21.75 -13.96 -9.57
N GLU A 331 -20.93 -12.99 -9.16
CA GLU A 331 -19.75 -13.24 -8.32
C GLU A 331 -20.15 -13.65 -6.89
N LEU A 332 -21.18 -13.00 -6.29
CA LEU A 332 -21.72 -13.41 -4.99
C LEU A 332 -22.24 -14.86 -5.01
N ALA A 333 -22.92 -15.26 -6.08
CA ALA A 333 -23.38 -16.65 -6.22
C ALA A 333 -22.21 -17.65 -6.23
N LYS A 334 -21.11 -17.33 -6.91
CA LYS A 334 -19.89 -18.14 -6.92
C LYS A 334 -19.23 -18.24 -5.54
N LEU A 335 -19.32 -17.18 -4.72
CA LEU A 335 -18.76 -17.13 -3.37
C LEU A 335 -19.63 -17.86 -2.32
N GLY A 336 -20.82 -18.30 -2.69
CA GLY A 336 -21.73 -19.04 -1.83
C GLY A 336 -22.98 -18.27 -1.39
N GLY A 337 -23.18 -17.08 -1.97
CA GLY A 337 -24.36 -16.25 -1.75
C GLY A 337 -24.24 -15.29 -0.56
N ARG A 338 -25.22 -14.38 -0.47
CA ARG A 338 -25.27 -13.29 0.54
C ARG A 338 -25.33 -13.76 1.99
N ASP A 339 -25.96 -14.92 2.22
CA ASP A 339 -26.18 -15.41 3.58
C ASP A 339 -25.00 -16.18 4.16
N LYS A 340 -23.91 -16.32 3.40
CA LYS A 340 -22.66 -16.92 3.86
C LYS A 340 -21.81 -15.86 4.57
N GLU A 341 -21.41 -16.12 5.81
CA GLU A 341 -20.53 -15.25 6.62
C GLU A 341 -21.06 -13.79 6.69
N ARG A 342 -20.26 -12.82 6.26
CA ARG A 342 -20.58 -11.38 6.26
C ARG A 342 -20.73 -10.80 4.84
N TYR A 343 -21.05 -11.63 3.82
CA TYR A 343 -21.18 -11.17 2.44
C TYR A 343 -22.33 -10.19 2.21
N ARG A 344 -23.39 -10.22 3.02
CA ARG A 344 -24.49 -9.24 2.94
C ARG A 344 -23.99 -7.84 3.24
N GLU A 345 -23.26 -7.68 4.34
CA GLU A 345 -22.69 -6.39 4.74
C GLU A 345 -21.55 -5.97 3.81
N ALA A 346 -20.72 -6.91 3.35
CA ALA A 346 -19.68 -6.64 2.36
C ALA A 346 -20.25 -6.10 1.06
N GLU A 347 -21.36 -6.64 0.58
CA GLU A 347 -22.10 -6.16 -0.57
C GLU A 347 -22.67 -4.75 -0.35
N GLU A 348 -23.32 -4.50 0.78
CA GLU A 348 -23.87 -3.19 1.13
C GLU A 348 -22.78 -2.11 1.17
N ILE A 349 -21.63 -2.42 1.76
CA ILE A 349 -20.48 -1.51 1.80
C ILE A 349 -19.97 -1.26 0.38
N LEU A 350 -19.78 -2.31 -0.41
CA LEU A 350 -19.27 -2.17 -1.78
C LEU A 350 -20.22 -1.32 -2.65
N ASP A 351 -21.52 -1.51 -2.55
CA ASP A 351 -22.50 -0.72 -3.26
C ASP A 351 -22.47 0.76 -2.85
N LYS A 352 -22.36 1.05 -1.56
CA LYS A 352 -22.18 2.43 -1.10
C LYS A 352 -20.90 3.08 -1.65
N LEU A 353 -19.83 2.32 -1.79
CA LEU A 353 -18.56 2.82 -2.31
C LEU A 353 -18.55 3.01 -3.83
N VAL A 354 -19.25 2.15 -4.57
CA VAL A 354 -19.22 2.14 -6.05
C VAL A 354 -20.31 3.00 -6.65
N LEU A 355 -21.50 3.05 -6.04
CA LEU A 355 -22.67 3.73 -6.60
C LEU A 355 -22.90 5.14 -6.06
N SER A 356 -22.12 5.57 -5.05
CA SER A 356 -22.17 6.94 -4.54
C SER A 356 -21.83 7.95 -5.65
N GLU A 357 -22.56 9.06 -5.73
CA GLU A 357 -22.27 10.14 -6.67
C GLU A 357 -20.88 10.73 -6.45
N GLU A 358 -20.52 10.93 -5.18
CA GLU A 358 -19.20 11.40 -4.78
C GLU A 358 -18.29 10.23 -4.47
N PHE A 359 -17.01 10.38 -4.81
CA PHE A 359 -15.99 9.38 -4.49
C PHE A 359 -15.75 9.37 -2.99
N VAL A 360 -16.06 8.27 -2.32
CA VAL A 360 -15.76 8.09 -0.89
C VAL A 360 -14.26 7.99 -0.67
N GLU A 361 -13.73 8.79 0.22
CA GLU A 361 -12.28 8.95 0.39
C GLU A 361 -11.56 7.65 0.80
N PHE A 362 -12.14 6.91 1.77
CA PHE A 362 -11.63 5.59 2.19
C PHE A 362 -12.79 4.64 2.48
N LEU A 363 -12.61 3.36 2.15
CA LEU A 363 -13.62 2.32 2.42
C LEU A 363 -13.91 2.18 3.93
N THR A 364 -12.90 2.43 4.76
CA THR A 364 -13.02 2.36 6.22
C THR A 364 -13.97 3.41 6.79
N LEU A 365 -14.18 4.54 6.13
CA LEU A 365 -15.17 5.55 6.55
C LEU A 365 -16.61 5.03 6.52
N VAL A 366 -16.89 4.07 5.63
CA VAL A 366 -18.20 3.43 5.54
C VAL A 366 -18.22 2.11 6.30
N ALA A 367 -17.13 1.34 6.20
CA ALA A 367 -17.08 0.00 6.74
C ALA A 367 -16.94 -0.04 8.27
N TYR A 368 -16.40 1.02 8.88
CA TYR A 368 -16.17 1.09 10.32
C TYR A 368 -17.48 1.01 11.13
N ASP A 369 -18.60 1.51 10.60
CA ASP A 369 -19.91 1.43 11.23
C ASP A 369 -20.47 0.01 11.33
N TYR A 370 -19.84 -0.97 10.66
CA TYR A 370 -20.25 -2.38 10.65
C TYR A 370 -19.46 -3.26 11.62
N ILE A 371 -18.49 -2.69 12.32
CA ILE A 371 -17.72 -3.37 13.37
C ILE A 371 -18.02 -2.72 14.71
N ASP A 372 -18.17 -3.56 15.74
CA ASP A 372 -18.44 -3.15 17.12
C ASP A 372 -17.15 -2.65 17.83
#